data_84de8e2ce95429d1616e91f0511194f7
#
_entry.id   84de8e2ce95429d1616e91f0511194f7
#
_cell.length_a   1.000
_cell.length_b   1.000
_cell.length_c   1.000
_cell.angle_alpha   90.00
_cell.angle_beta   90.00
_cell.angle_gamma   90.00
#
_symmetry.space_group_name_H-M   'P 1'
#
loop_
_entity.id
_entity.type
_entity.pdbx_description
1 polymer ?
#
loop_
_entity_poly.entity_id
_entity_poly.type
_entity_poly.pdbx_seq_one_letter_code
_entity_poly.pdbx_strand_id
1 'polypeptide(L)'
;MVDGLCHIGKKAMICLREPSLGPCFGMKGGAAGGGYAQVIPMTDINLHFTGDFHAIGAAHNLLSALIDNHIHWDNQLNIDPRRITWKRVVDMNDRSLRDITCGLGGTGNGIPRQSGFDITVASEIMAVFCLASDIEDLQKRIGNIVIGYTRSNEPVRAEQLNAEGAITALLKDAFQPNLVQTLENNPAFMHGGPFANICLLYTSPSPRDWLQ
;
A
#
# COMPACT_ATOMS: atom_id res chain seq x y z
N MET A 1 6.49 -26.29 -4.46
CA MET A 1 5.15 -26.95 -4.44
C MET A 1 4.49 -26.92 -5.81
N VAL A 2 4.27 -25.75 -6.46
CA VAL A 2 3.60 -25.67 -7.77
C VAL A 2 4.38 -26.43 -8.84
N ASP A 3 5.70 -26.23 -8.95
CA ASP A 3 6.54 -26.99 -9.90
C ASP A 3 6.41 -28.49 -9.68
N GLY A 4 6.41 -28.96 -8.42
CA GLY A 4 6.18 -30.38 -8.10
C GLY A 4 4.78 -30.88 -8.49
N LEU A 5 3.74 -30.03 -8.36
CA LEU A 5 2.40 -30.37 -8.83
C LEU A 5 2.34 -30.46 -10.36
N CYS A 6 2.97 -29.51 -11.06
CA CYS A 6 3.05 -29.51 -12.51
C CYS A 6 3.86 -30.72 -13.02
N HIS A 7 4.95 -31.08 -12.33
CA HIS A 7 5.77 -32.25 -12.66
C HIS A 7 4.98 -33.56 -12.63
N ILE A 8 4.02 -33.72 -11.72
CA ILE A 8 3.13 -34.89 -11.65
C ILE A 8 1.85 -34.72 -12.50
N GLY A 9 1.86 -33.81 -13.47
CA GLY A 9 0.78 -33.59 -14.44
C GLY A 9 -0.45 -32.86 -13.91
N LYS A 10 -0.36 -32.16 -12.75
CA LYS A 10 -1.44 -31.31 -12.25
C LYS A 10 -1.31 -29.91 -12.83
N LYS A 11 -2.46 -29.32 -13.19
CA LYS A 11 -2.49 -27.88 -13.57
C LYS A 11 -2.46 -27.03 -12.30
N ALA A 12 -1.39 -26.30 -12.09
CA ALA A 12 -1.20 -25.43 -10.93
C ALA A 12 -0.57 -24.10 -11.34
N MET A 13 -0.85 -23.06 -10.59
CA MET A 13 -0.32 -21.70 -10.79
C MET A 13 0.05 -21.09 -9.44
N ILE A 14 1.10 -20.28 -9.41
CA ILE A 14 1.49 -19.52 -8.22
C ILE A 14 0.78 -18.17 -8.23
N CYS A 15 0.28 -17.74 -7.06
CA CYS A 15 -0.15 -16.37 -6.80
C CYS A 15 0.65 -15.83 -5.63
N LEU A 16 1.44 -14.80 -5.87
CA LEU A 16 2.34 -14.19 -4.88
C LEU A 16 2.01 -12.71 -4.69
N ARG A 17 2.33 -12.21 -3.51
CA ARG A 17 2.39 -10.77 -3.24
C ARG A 17 3.74 -10.22 -3.70
N GLU A 18 3.72 -9.01 -4.24
CA GLU A 18 4.94 -8.25 -4.53
C GLU A 18 5.69 -7.95 -3.21
N PRO A 19 7.01 -8.15 -3.14
CA PRO A 19 7.76 -7.88 -1.92
C PRO A 19 8.03 -6.39 -1.73
N SER A 20 7.91 -5.93 -0.48
CA SER A 20 8.36 -4.60 -0.06
C SER A 20 9.89 -4.54 0.06
N LEU A 21 10.49 -3.41 -0.28
CA LEU A 21 11.94 -3.20 -0.18
C LEU A 21 12.45 -3.32 1.26
N GLY A 22 11.73 -2.81 2.23
CA GLY A 22 12.12 -2.88 3.63
C GLY A 22 12.36 -4.32 4.12
N PRO A 23 11.38 -5.23 4.01
CA PRO A 23 11.58 -6.65 4.30
C PRO A 23 12.62 -7.35 3.41
N CYS A 24 12.75 -6.94 2.14
CA CYS A 24 13.69 -7.53 1.20
C CYS A 24 15.14 -7.31 1.63
N PHE A 25 15.48 -6.11 2.10
CA PHE A 25 16.78 -5.77 2.67
C PHE A 25 16.90 -6.12 4.17
N GLY A 26 15.83 -6.61 4.79
CA GLY A 26 15.80 -7.02 6.19
C GLY A 26 16.01 -8.52 6.38
N MET A 27 15.69 -9.00 7.58
CA MET A 27 15.83 -10.43 7.94
C MET A 27 14.88 -11.36 7.19
N LYS A 28 13.80 -10.86 6.59
CA LYS A 28 12.81 -11.69 5.90
C LYS A 28 13.19 -12.02 4.46
N GLY A 29 14.01 -11.20 3.82
CA GLY A 29 14.35 -11.34 2.40
C GLY A 29 13.18 -11.06 1.45
N GLY A 30 13.37 -11.42 0.18
CA GLY A 30 12.37 -11.23 -0.87
C GLY A 30 11.29 -12.31 -0.93
N ALA A 31 10.38 -12.19 -1.91
CA ALA A 31 9.24 -13.09 -2.09
C ALA A 31 9.36 -14.06 -3.29
N ALA A 32 10.38 -13.91 -4.13
CA ALA A 32 10.52 -14.69 -5.36
C ALA A 32 10.95 -16.15 -5.14
N GLY A 33 11.20 -16.58 -3.90
CA GLY A 33 11.69 -17.91 -3.57
C GLY A 33 13.21 -17.98 -3.50
N GLY A 34 13.78 -19.19 -3.52
CA GLY A 34 15.21 -19.39 -3.43
C GLY A 34 15.66 -20.77 -3.94
N GLY A 35 16.98 -20.91 -4.15
CA GLY A 35 17.54 -22.13 -4.74
C GLY A 35 16.97 -22.42 -6.12
N TYR A 36 16.51 -23.64 -6.33
CA TYR A 36 15.90 -24.06 -7.59
C TYR A 36 14.40 -23.75 -7.70
N ALA A 37 13.76 -23.35 -6.60
CA ALA A 37 12.33 -23.01 -6.56
C ALA A 37 12.15 -21.48 -6.53
N GLN A 38 12.31 -20.85 -7.68
CA GLN A 38 12.24 -19.42 -7.85
C GLN A 38 11.21 -19.01 -8.90
N VAL A 39 10.60 -17.83 -8.67
CA VAL A 39 9.90 -17.05 -9.69
C VAL A 39 10.87 -16.06 -10.30
N ILE A 40 10.85 -15.92 -11.61
CA ILE A 40 11.76 -15.06 -12.37
C ILE A 40 11.01 -13.93 -13.10
N PRO A 41 11.65 -12.77 -13.26
CA PRO A 41 13.04 -12.39 -12.88
C PRO A 41 13.17 -12.07 -11.39
N MET A 42 13.91 -12.87 -10.63
CA MET A 42 13.96 -12.81 -9.16
C MET A 42 14.49 -11.48 -8.62
N THR A 43 15.56 -10.96 -9.25
CA THR A 43 16.19 -9.70 -8.80
C THR A 43 15.23 -8.53 -8.99
N ASP A 44 14.61 -8.42 -10.16
CA ASP A 44 13.66 -7.35 -10.47
C ASP A 44 12.44 -7.42 -9.55
N ILE A 45 11.87 -8.62 -9.39
CA ILE A 45 10.74 -8.86 -8.48
C ILE A 45 11.05 -8.38 -7.05
N ASN A 46 12.24 -8.67 -6.54
CA ASN A 46 12.62 -8.33 -5.17
C ASN A 46 13.02 -6.86 -4.98
N LEU A 47 13.30 -6.13 -6.04
CA LEU A 47 13.74 -4.73 -5.96
C LEU A 47 12.68 -3.76 -6.48
N HIS A 48 12.64 -3.49 -7.77
CA HIS A 48 11.68 -2.56 -8.38
C HIS A 48 10.96 -3.23 -9.56
N PHE A 49 10.04 -4.12 -9.27
CA PHE A 49 9.50 -4.99 -10.31
C PHE A 49 8.60 -4.24 -11.29
N THR A 50 7.40 -3.85 -10.88
CA THR A 50 6.35 -3.45 -11.83
C THR A 50 5.85 -2.05 -11.66
N GLY A 51 6.20 -1.42 -10.55
CA GLY A 51 5.67 -0.12 -10.20
C GLY A 51 4.39 -0.13 -9.37
N ASP A 52 3.85 -1.29 -8.97
CA ASP A 52 2.67 -1.36 -8.09
C ASP A 52 2.92 -0.59 -6.79
N PHE A 53 4.05 -0.87 -6.12
CA PHE A 53 4.45 -0.13 -4.92
C PHE A 53 4.70 1.35 -5.18
N HIS A 54 5.28 1.68 -6.34
CA HIS A 54 5.49 3.07 -6.74
C HIS A 54 4.16 3.78 -6.95
N ALA A 55 3.22 3.18 -7.67
CA ALA A 55 1.89 3.72 -7.92
C ALA A 55 1.13 3.93 -6.60
N ILE A 56 1.14 2.94 -5.70
CA ILE A 56 0.49 3.03 -4.40
C ILE A 56 1.14 4.09 -3.52
N GLY A 57 2.47 4.17 -3.49
CA GLY A 57 3.20 5.22 -2.77
C GLY A 57 2.86 6.62 -3.29
N ALA A 58 2.83 6.79 -4.61
CA ALA A 58 2.43 8.05 -5.25
C ALA A 58 0.97 8.42 -4.92
N ALA A 59 0.04 7.48 -5.04
CA ALA A 59 -1.38 7.65 -4.75
C ALA A 59 -1.62 8.02 -3.28
N HIS A 60 -0.98 7.31 -2.36
CA HIS A 60 -1.07 7.56 -0.92
C HIS A 60 -0.53 8.95 -0.55
N ASN A 61 0.63 9.29 -1.06
CA ASN A 61 1.27 10.57 -0.76
C ASN A 61 0.57 11.74 -1.45
N LEU A 62 -0.07 11.53 -2.61
CA LEU A 62 -0.95 12.52 -3.22
C LEU A 62 -2.09 12.89 -2.26
N LEU A 63 -2.77 11.91 -1.66
CA LEU A 63 -3.83 12.18 -0.70
C LEU A 63 -3.31 12.98 0.50
N SER A 64 -2.13 12.65 1.03
CA SER A 64 -1.48 13.43 2.08
C SER A 64 -1.24 14.89 1.67
N ALA A 65 -0.77 15.11 0.45
CA ALA A 65 -0.53 16.44 -0.08
C ALA A 65 -1.82 17.23 -0.29
N LEU A 66 -2.89 16.57 -0.75
CA LEU A 66 -4.21 17.20 -0.90
C LEU A 66 -4.82 17.63 0.43
N ILE A 67 -4.65 16.82 1.50
CA ILE A 67 -5.06 17.19 2.86
C ILE A 67 -4.31 18.43 3.32
N ASP A 68 -2.99 18.44 3.21
CA ASP A 68 -2.17 19.59 3.64
C ASP A 68 -2.50 20.84 2.81
N ASN A 69 -2.72 20.71 1.52
CA ASN A 69 -3.12 21.81 0.65
C ASN A 69 -4.50 22.36 1.01
N HIS A 70 -5.47 21.49 1.28
CA HIS A 70 -6.81 21.89 1.70
C HIS A 70 -6.78 22.71 3.00
N ILE A 71 -6.00 22.24 3.99
CA ILE A 71 -5.87 22.93 5.28
C ILE A 71 -5.13 24.27 5.13
N HIS A 72 -4.15 24.35 4.24
CA HIS A 72 -3.34 25.54 4.01
C HIS A 72 -4.16 26.70 3.42
N TRP A 73 -5.01 26.41 2.42
CA TRP A 73 -5.70 27.48 1.68
C TRP A 73 -6.98 27.98 2.37
N ASP A 74 -7.87 27.15 2.76
CA ASP A 74 -9.17 27.62 3.29
C ASP A 74 -9.79 26.69 4.34
N ASN A 75 -9.40 25.43 4.33
CA ASN A 75 -9.93 24.40 5.24
C ASN A 75 -11.48 24.40 5.35
N GLN A 76 -12.17 24.47 4.21
CA GLN A 76 -13.64 24.52 4.14
C GLN A 76 -14.30 23.35 4.88
N LEU A 77 -13.64 22.21 4.93
CA LEU A 77 -14.08 21.01 5.66
C LEU A 77 -13.83 21.10 7.17
N ASN A 78 -13.23 22.19 7.64
CA ASN A 78 -12.92 22.41 9.07
C ASN A 78 -12.14 21.25 9.70
N ILE A 79 -11.19 20.66 8.98
CA ILE A 79 -10.33 19.58 9.47
C ILE A 79 -9.50 20.10 10.64
N ASP A 80 -9.47 19.35 11.75
CA ASP A 80 -8.53 19.65 12.85
C ASP A 80 -7.14 19.09 12.50
N PRO A 81 -6.11 19.94 12.32
CA PRO A 81 -4.76 19.50 12.00
C PRO A 81 -4.16 18.49 12.99
N ARG A 82 -4.67 18.44 14.23
CA ARG A 82 -4.26 17.50 15.27
C ARG A 82 -4.96 16.14 15.17
N ARG A 83 -5.97 16.02 14.30
CA ARG A 83 -6.82 14.84 14.15
C ARG A 83 -6.77 14.23 12.74
N ILE A 84 -5.71 14.53 12.01
CA ILE A 84 -5.43 13.89 10.74
C ILE A 84 -4.92 12.49 11.03
N THR A 85 -5.61 11.48 10.52
CA THR A 85 -5.25 10.06 10.66
C THR A 85 -4.36 9.57 9.54
N TRP A 86 -4.30 10.32 8.44
CA TRP A 86 -3.58 9.96 7.23
C TRP A 86 -2.13 10.45 7.30
N LYS A 87 -1.18 9.53 7.40
CA LYS A 87 0.25 9.80 7.34
C LYS A 87 0.75 9.78 5.89
N ARG A 88 2.05 9.80 5.69
CA ARG A 88 2.72 9.49 4.41
C ARG A 88 3.21 8.05 4.40
N VAL A 89 3.68 7.59 3.24
CA VAL A 89 4.32 6.27 3.13
C VAL A 89 5.65 6.37 2.41
N VAL A 90 6.55 5.46 2.77
CA VAL A 90 7.81 5.17 2.07
C VAL A 90 8.04 3.67 2.13
N ASP A 91 8.50 3.07 1.03
CA ASP A 91 8.73 1.62 1.01
C ASP A 91 10.09 1.25 1.61
N MET A 92 10.27 1.63 2.87
CA MET A 92 11.48 1.38 3.65
C MET A 92 11.14 1.31 5.14
N ASN A 93 11.86 0.46 5.89
CA ASN A 93 11.77 0.43 7.35
C ASN A 93 12.66 1.52 7.95
N ASP A 94 12.17 2.74 8.06
CA ASP A 94 12.89 3.86 8.67
C ASP A 94 12.26 4.29 10.00
N ARG A 95 12.97 4.03 11.08
CA ARG A 95 12.50 4.39 12.44
C ARG A 95 12.46 5.88 12.69
N SER A 96 13.36 6.63 12.08
CA SER A 96 13.47 8.08 12.30
C SER A 96 12.30 8.83 11.69
N LEU A 97 11.61 8.24 10.72
CA LEU A 97 10.46 8.84 10.04
C LEU A 97 9.10 8.43 10.62
N ARG A 98 9.05 7.56 11.63
CA ARG A 98 7.77 7.09 12.21
C ARG A 98 6.96 8.21 12.86
N ASP A 99 7.66 9.13 13.53
CA ASP A 99 7.07 10.30 14.15
C ASP A 99 7.94 11.52 13.84
N ILE A 100 7.38 12.47 13.09
CA ILE A 100 8.05 13.68 12.65
C ILE A 100 7.15 14.89 12.86
N THR A 101 7.74 16.08 12.82
CA THR A 101 7.00 17.33 12.66
C THR A 101 7.04 17.73 11.19
N CYS A 102 5.89 17.84 10.55
CA CYS A 102 5.76 18.39 9.20
C CYS A 102 5.23 19.83 9.24
N GLY A 103 5.32 20.55 8.09
CA GLY A 103 4.82 21.92 7.95
C GLY A 103 5.71 22.99 8.57
N LEU A 104 6.97 22.68 8.87
CA LEU A 104 7.96 23.68 9.32
C LEU A 104 8.44 24.56 8.15
N GLY A 105 8.97 25.74 8.45
CA GLY A 105 9.53 26.67 7.45
C GLY A 105 8.67 27.91 7.20
N GLY A 106 7.76 28.24 8.11
CA GLY A 106 6.94 29.45 8.06
C GLY A 106 5.59 29.25 7.38
N THR A 107 4.85 30.33 7.24
CA THR A 107 3.44 30.33 6.79
C THR A 107 3.25 29.80 5.37
N GLY A 108 4.26 29.86 4.53
CA GLY A 108 4.21 29.31 3.16
C GLY A 108 4.25 27.79 3.09
N ASN A 109 4.67 27.09 4.17
CA ASN A 109 4.85 25.64 4.20
C ASN A 109 3.72 24.87 4.92
N GLY A 110 2.68 25.55 5.36
CA GLY A 110 1.54 24.94 6.02
C GLY A 110 1.56 25.07 7.54
N ILE A 111 0.80 24.22 8.20
CA ILE A 111 0.62 24.24 9.65
C ILE A 111 1.51 23.18 10.30
N PRO A 112 2.43 23.55 11.21
CA PRO A 112 3.23 22.56 11.94
C PRO A 112 2.37 21.56 12.71
N ARG A 113 2.56 20.29 12.46
CA ARG A 113 1.84 19.20 13.12
C ARG A 113 2.66 17.92 13.22
N GLN A 114 2.30 17.06 14.15
CA GLN A 114 2.84 15.72 14.19
C GLN A 114 2.34 14.91 12.98
N SER A 115 3.20 14.15 12.38
CA SER A 115 2.91 13.19 11.31
C SER A 115 3.94 12.07 11.31
N GLY A 116 4.04 11.30 10.24
CA GLY A 116 5.03 10.25 10.09
C GLY A 116 4.97 9.61 8.73
N PHE A 117 5.83 8.61 8.55
CA PHE A 117 5.82 7.74 7.40
C PHE A 117 5.59 6.28 7.86
N ASP A 118 4.56 5.66 7.32
CA ASP A 118 4.37 4.23 7.43
C ASP A 118 5.02 3.53 6.21
N ILE A 119 5.26 2.22 6.31
CA ILE A 119 5.77 1.47 5.15
C ILE A 119 4.64 1.30 4.12
N THR A 120 4.96 1.37 2.82
CA THR A 120 3.95 1.34 1.75
C THR A 120 3.00 0.15 1.83
N VAL A 121 3.48 -1.02 2.25
CA VAL A 121 2.64 -2.22 2.45
C VAL A 121 1.61 -2.10 3.57
N ALA A 122 1.71 -1.09 4.43
CA ALA A 122 0.74 -0.76 5.46
C ALA A 122 -0.32 0.25 4.99
N SER A 123 -0.23 0.73 3.76
CA SER A 123 -1.17 1.69 3.17
C SER A 123 -2.58 1.09 3.08
N GLU A 124 -3.59 1.85 3.52
CA GLU A 124 -5.00 1.49 3.29
C GLU A 124 -5.33 1.46 1.79
N ILE A 125 -4.68 2.31 0.97
CA ILE A 125 -4.81 2.24 -0.50
C ILE A 125 -4.35 0.89 -1.03
N MET A 126 -3.22 0.35 -0.53
CA MET A 126 -2.77 -1.00 -0.88
C MET A 126 -3.83 -2.06 -0.53
N ALA A 127 -4.49 -1.91 0.60
CA ALA A 127 -5.52 -2.84 1.04
C ALA A 127 -6.77 -2.78 0.15
N VAL A 128 -7.31 -1.60 -0.09
CA VAL A 128 -8.51 -1.44 -0.93
C VAL A 128 -8.23 -1.81 -2.38
N PHE A 129 -7.02 -1.51 -2.88
CA PHE A 129 -6.54 -1.90 -4.21
C PHE A 129 -6.59 -3.42 -4.42
N CYS A 130 -6.16 -4.20 -3.44
CA CYS A 130 -6.18 -5.66 -3.50
C CYS A 130 -7.56 -6.29 -3.28
N LEU A 131 -8.53 -5.52 -2.78
CA LEU A 131 -9.89 -6.00 -2.47
C LEU A 131 -10.94 -5.50 -3.46
N ALA A 132 -10.60 -4.52 -4.31
CA ALA A 132 -11.51 -3.98 -5.30
C ALA A 132 -11.76 -4.99 -6.43
N SER A 133 -13.01 -5.08 -6.88
CA SER A 133 -13.42 -5.97 -7.97
C SER A 133 -13.15 -5.38 -9.35
N ASP A 134 -13.20 -4.06 -9.46
CA ASP A 134 -13.01 -3.28 -10.69
C ASP A 134 -12.59 -1.84 -10.35
N ILE A 135 -12.37 -1.03 -11.37
CA ILE A 135 -11.91 0.36 -11.24
C ILE A 135 -12.95 1.25 -10.54
N GLU A 136 -14.23 1.04 -10.81
CA GLU A 136 -15.34 1.79 -10.20
C GLU A 136 -15.45 1.47 -8.70
N ASP A 137 -15.35 0.20 -8.33
CA ASP A 137 -15.30 -0.23 -6.92
C ASP A 137 -14.06 0.31 -6.22
N LEU A 138 -12.90 0.30 -6.89
CA LEU A 138 -11.67 0.91 -6.37
C LEU A 138 -11.86 2.39 -6.06
N GLN A 139 -12.39 3.17 -7.01
CA GLN A 139 -12.65 4.60 -6.85
C GLN A 139 -13.60 4.86 -5.67
N LYS A 140 -14.68 4.12 -5.57
CA LYS A 140 -15.66 4.23 -4.49
C LYS A 140 -15.04 3.91 -3.12
N ARG A 141 -14.23 2.87 -3.03
CA ARG A 141 -13.54 2.51 -1.78
C ARG A 141 -12.54 3.58 -1.36
N ILE A 142 -11.78 4.13 -2.30
CA ILE A 142 -10.85 5.24 -2.05
C ILE A 142 -11.60 6.45 -1.52
N GLY A 143 -12.73 6.82 -2.15
CA GLY A 143 -13.56 7.93 -1.69
C GLY A 143 -14.02 7.79 -0.23
N ASN A 144 -14.27 6.56 0.22
CA ASN A 144 -14.73 6.25 1.58
C ASN A 144 -13.62 6.28 2.65
N ILE A 145 -12.35 6.37 2.28
CA ILE A 145 -11.24 6.42 3.24
C ILE A 145 -11.38 7.62 4.18
N VAL A 146 -11.31 7.38 5.48
CA VAL A 146 -11.33 8.44 6.50
C VAL A 146 -9.93 9.02 6.64
N ILE A 147 -9.78 10.30 6.34
CA ILE A 147 -8.50 11.01 6.33
C ILE A 147 -8.22 11.79 7.61
N GLY A 148 -9.23 12.01 8.41
CA GLY A 148 -9.15 12.75 9.68
C GLY A 148 -10.52 13.14 10.18
N TYR A 149 -10.56 14.07 11.13
CA TYR A 149 -11.79 14.52 11.76
C TYR A 149 -11.84 16.04 11.82
N THR A 150 -13.07 16.58 11.78
CA THR A 150 -13.33 17.99 12.01
C THR A 150 -13.08 18.35 13.49
N ARG A 151 -13.11 19.66 13.80
CA ARG A 151 -13.06 20.13 15.20
C ARG A 151 -14.25 19.67 16.03
N SER A 152 -15.40 19.38 15.39
CA SER A 152 -16.60 18.80 16.03
C SER A 152 -16.56 17.27 16.11
N ASN A 153 -15.46 16.64 15.72
CA ASN A 153 -15.25 15.19 15.74
C ASN A 153 -16.04 14.40 14.68
N GLU A 154 -16.45 15.07 13.60
CA GLU A 154 -17.05 14.42 12.44
C GLU A 154 -15.97 13.83 11.52
N PRO A 155 -16.12 12.60 11.01
CA PRO A 155 -15.13 12.02 10.10
C PRO A 155 -15.13 12.76 8.75
N VAL A 156 -13.94 13.03 8.24
CA VAL A 156 -13.73 13.57 6.88
C VAL A 156 -13.20 12.48 5.98
N ARG A 157 -13.79 12.34 4.78
CA ARG A 157 -13.46 11.30 3.80
C ARG A 157 -12.74 11.88 2.60
N ALA A 158 -12.03 11.01 1.87
CA ALA A 158 -11.25 11.40 0.69
C ALA A 158 -12.14 11.98 -0.44
N GLU A 159 -13.37 11.50 -0.61
CA GLU A 159 -14.36 12.03 -1.57
C GLU A 159 -14.68 13.50 -1.32
N GLN A 160 -14.67 13.97 -0.09
CA GLN A 160 -14.94 15.38 0.24
C GLN A 160 -13.82 16.32 -0.24
N LEU A 161 -12.65 15.77 -0.57
CA LEU A 161 -11.54 16.46 -1.23
C LEU A 161 -11.56 16.28 -2.76
N ASN A 162 -12.51 15.54 -3.32
CA ASN A 162 -12.54 15.10 -4.73
C ASN A 162 -11.22 14.40 -5.14
N ALA A 163 -10.63 13.62 -4.23
CA ALA A 163 -9.32 13.00 -4.40
C ALA A 163 -9.38 11.65 -5.11
N GLU A 164 -10.50 10.95 -5.04
CA GLU A 164 -10.66 9.56 -5.47
C GLU A 164 -10.37 9.35 -6.95
N GLY A 165 -10.77 10.28 -7.80
CA GLY A 165 -10.52 10.20 -9.25
C GLY A 165 -9.05 10.26 -9.61
N ALA A 166 -8.31 11.22 -9.03
CA ALA A 166 -6.88 11.40 -9.26
C ALA A 166 -6.06 10.20 -8.72
N ILE A 167 -6.44 9.69 -7.55
CA ILE A 167 -5.80 8.53 -6.94
C ILE A 167 -6.05 7.28 -7.79
N THR A 168 -7.28 7.05 -8.24
CA THR A 168 -7.63 5.92 -9.12
C THR A 168 -6.86 5.98 -10.44
N ALA A 169 -6.69 7.17 -11.02
CA ALA A 169 -5.92 7.36 -12.24
C ALA A 169 -4.44 6.93 -12.07
N LEU A 170 -3.83 7.22 -10.92
CA LEU A 170 -2.47 6.76 -10.61
C LEU A 170 -2.35 5.24 -10.47
N LEU A 171 -3.43 4.57 -10.07
CA LEU A 171 -3.46 3.14 -9.83
C LEU A 171 -3.88 2.31 -11.05
N LYS A 172 -4.36 2.95 -12.12
CA LYS A 172 -5.00 2.29 -13.26
C LYS A 172 -4.14 1.19 -13.86
N ASP A 173 -2.88 1.48 -14.15
CA ASP A 173 -2.00 0.53 -14.84
C ASP A 173 -1.49 -0.57 -13.88
N ALA A 174 -1.34 -0.23 -12.60
CA ALA A 174 -0.95 -1.18 -11.56
C ALA A 174 -2.08 -2.17 -11.17
N PHE A 175 -3.33 -1.88 -11.54
CA PHE A 175 -4.49 -2.69 -11.13
C PHE A 175 -4.51 -4.09 -11.75
N GLN A 176 -3.76 -4.32 -12.82
CA GLN A 176 -3.65 -5.62 -13.45
C GLN A 176 -2.53 -6.47 -12.81
N PRO A 177 -2.79 -7.74 -12.45
CA PRO A 177 -1.74 -8.62 -11.96
C PRO A 177 -0.64 -8.83 -12.99
N ASN A 178 0.60 -8.95 -12.51
CA ASN A 178 1.76 -9.24 -13.35
C ASN A 178 1.87 -10.74 -13.58
N LEU A 179 1.91 -11.16 -14.84
CA LEU A 179 2.13 -12.55 -15.22
C LEU A 179 3.65 -12.79 -15.38
N VAL A 180 4.16 -13.68 -14.58
CA VAL A 180 5.56 -14.11 -14.56
C VAL A 180 5.63 -15.65 -14.59
N GLN A 181 6.80 -16.24 -14.41
CA GLN A 181 6.97 -17.68 -14.42
C GLN A 181 7.99 -18.19 -13.41
N THR A 182 7.92 -19.47 -13.09
CA THR A 182 8.97 -20.15 -12.34
C THR A 182 10.18 -20.48 -13.22
N LEU A 183 11.32 -20.87 -12.62
CA LEU A 183 12.47 -21.39 -13.34
C LEU A 183 12.12 -22.61 -14.22
N GLU A 184 11.09 -23.36 -13.85
CA GLU A 184 10.59 -24.53 -14.58
C GLU A 184 9.48 -24.18 -15.60
N ASN A 185 9.33 -22.88 -15.93
CA ASN A 185 8.37 -22.33 -16.91
C ASN A 185 6.89 -22.54 -16.54
N ASN A 186 6.58 -22.71 -15.25
CA ASN A 186 5.19 -22.74 -14.80
C ASN A 186 4.69 -21.31 -14.56
N PRO A 187 3.42 -20.99 -14.88
CA PRO A 187 2.90 -19.63 -14.73
C PRO A 187 2.77 -19.21 -13.28
N ALA A 188 3.03 -17.92 -13.03
CA ALA A 188 2.87 -17.29 -11.72
C ALA A 188 2.27 -15.88 -11.88
N PHE A 189 1.38 -15.52 -10.96
CA PHE A 189 0.93 -14.13 -10.78
C PHE A 189 1.63 -13.47 -9.61
N MET A 190 1.98 -12.20 -9.82
CA MET A 190 2.53 -11.31 -8.80
C MET A 190 1.69 -10.04 -8.76
N HIS A 191 1.14 -9.68 -7.60
CA HIS A 191 0.28 -8.51 -7.52
C HIS A 191 0.14 -7.98 -6.09
N GLY A 192 0.19 -6.67 -5.96
CA GLY A 192 0.02 -5.97 -4.69
C GLY A 192 0.96 -6.49 -3.61
N GLY A 193 0.64 -6.26 -2.36
CA GLY A 193 1.47 -6.77 -1.28
C GLY A 193 1.10 -6.26 0.11
N PRO A 194 -0.20 -6.14 0.48
CA PRO A 194 -0.57 -5.66 1.80
C PRO A 194 -0.03 -6.59 2.87
N PHE A 195 0.34 -6.02 4.01
CA PHE A 195 0.54 -6.84 5.20
C PHE A 195 -0.79 -7.46 5.60
N ALA A 196 -0.91 -8.78 5.48
CA ALA A 196 -2.15 -9.51 5.73
C ALA A 196 -2.72 -9.28 7.14
N ASN A 197 -1.86 -9.08 8.12
CA ASN A 197 -2.26 -8.78 9.50
C ASN A 197 -2.91 -7.40 9.70
N ILE A 198 -2.82 -6.49 8.74
CA ILE A 198 -3.46 -5.18 8.83
C ILE A 198 -4.89 -5.24 8.29
N CYS A 199 -5.16 -6.08 7.28
CA CYS A 199 -6.42 -6.06 6.53
C CYS A 199 -7.25 -7.34 6.63
N LEU A 200 -6.63 -8.49 6.85
CA LEU A 200 -7.29 -9.79 6.72
C LEU A 200 -7.33 -10.61 8.02
N LEU A 201 -6.47 -10.34 9.00
CA LEU A 201 -6.32 -11.17 10.17
C LEU A 201 -7.15 -10.73 11.39
N TYR A 202 -7.87 -9.62 11.31
CA TYR A 202 -8.91 -9.32 12.31
C TYR A 202 -10.09 -10.31 12.22
N THR A 203 -10.21 -11.06 11.14
CA THR A 203 -11.29 -12.01 10.89
C THR A 203 -10.85 -13.47 10.80
N SER A 204 -9.56 -13.76 10.76
CA SER A 204 -9.02 -15.12 10.68
C SER A 204 -7.78 -15.25 11.56
N PRO A 205 -7.89 -15.86 12.74
CA PRO A 205 -6.74 -16.11 13.60
C PRO A 205 -5.71 -16.97 12.86
N SER A 206 -4.49 -16.47 12.77
CA SER A 206 -3.38 -17.24 12.21
C SER A 206 -2.97 -18.33 13.19
N PRO A 207 -2.63 -19.53 12.73
CA PRO A 207 -2.06 -20.57 13.59
C PRO A 207 -0.83 -20.12 14.38
N ARG A 208 -0.15 -19.04 13.96
CA ARG A 208 1.00 -18.43 14.68
C ARG A 208 0.58 -17.61 15.88
N ASP A 209 -0.65 -17.13 15.93
CA ASP A 209 -1.14 -16.30 17.05
C ASP A 209 -1.47 -17.15 18.28
N TRP A 210 -1.47 -18.49 18.14
CA TRP A 210 -1.71 -19.46 19.22
C TRP A 210 -0.42 -19.92 19.91
N LEU A 211 0.74 -19.43 19.49
CA LEU A 211 2.07 -19.84 19.98
C LEU A 211 2.81 -18.73 20.75
N GLN A 212 2.05 -17.80 21.35
CA GLN A 212 2.60 -16.83 22.32
C GLN A 212 2.22 -17.19 23.74
#